data_1f2fa671aff81b79a35a4b43ac3f7007
#
_entry.id   1f2fa671aff81b79a35a4b43ac3f7007
#
_cell.length_a   1.000
_cell.length_b   1.000
_cell.length_c   1.000
_cell.angle_alpha   90.00
_cell.angle_beta   90.00
_cell.angle_gamma   90.00
#
_symmetry.space_group_name_H-M   'P 1'
#
loop_
_entity.id
_entity.type
_entity.pdbx_description
1 polymer ?
#
loop_
_entity_poly.entity_id
_entity_poly.type
_entity_poly.pdbx_seq_one_letter_code
_entity_poly.pdbx_strand_id
1 'polypeptide(L)'
;MTATSKVIPLSPTNRARGTHEPLHALFSAAGHPLRMGILRVLKAESFSVSELCDLFSMRQSALSHHLKILADANLLSRRREGTATFYRRQLPEGQHENLRQTMFDDIDQEPLGHDLVLGRQRVQCQREQHSATFFREHGEQFKRHQESIASWEDYSRATLHLLDRAGSFRDNKILEVGPGDGRLLPALSERGAAVVALDNAEEMLDTAKKTAGAFGNIQFCLGE
;
A
#
# COMPACT_ATOMS: atom_id res chain seq x y z
N MET A 1 33.03 -20.22 -14.66
CA MET A 1 32.96 -19.29 -13.53
C MET A 1 31.48 -19.01 -13.28
N THR A 2 30.91 -19.71 -12.32
CA THR A 2 29.49 -19.70 -12.00
C THR A 2 29.22 -18.56 -11.02
N ALA A 3 28.52 -17.53 -11.47
CA ALA A 3 28.06 -16.43 -10.61
C ALA A 3 26.90 -16.91 -9.74
N THR A 4 27.16 -17.12 -8.47
CA THR A 4 26.15 -17.46 -7.46
C THR A 4 25.34 -16.22 -7.17
N SER A 5 24.11 -16.18 -7.64
CA SER A 5 23.11 -15.15 -7.31
C SER A 5 22.83 -15.19 -5.81
N LYS A 6 23.28 -14.15 -5.13
CA LYS A 6 23.05 -13.96 -3.70
C LYS A 6 21.61 -13.46 -3.50
N VAL A 7 20.70 -14.38 -3.19
CA VAL A 7 19.36 -14.04 -2.73
C VAL A 7 19.53 -13.25 -1.42
N ILE A 8 19.17 -11.97 -1.44
CA ILE A 8 19.10 -11.15 -0.24
C ILE A 8 17.85 -11.60 0.52
N PRO A 9 17.99 -12.20 1.71
CA PRO A 9 16.82 -12.54 2.50
C PRO A 9 16.12 -11.24 2.90
N LEU A 10 14.81 -11.18 2.67
CA LEU A 10 13.94 -10.17 3.27
C LEU A 10 14.24 -10.18 4.78
N SER A 11 14.77 -9.08 5.29
CA SER A 11 15.07 -8.95 6.72
C SER A 11 13.83 -9.31 7.52
N PRO A 12 13.92 -10.22 8.50
CA PRO A 12 12.80 -10.52 9.34
C PRO A 12 12.38 -9.21 10.03
N THR A 13 11.11 -8.85 9.83
CA THR A 13 10.43 -7.86 10.66
C THR A 13 10.93 -8.02 12.08
N ASN A 14 11.41 -6.93 12.65
CA ASN A 14 11.94 -6.81 14.01
C ASN A 14 10.98 -7.53 14.97
N ARG A 15 11.25 -8.81 15.24
CA ARG A 15 10.52 -9.59 16.25
C ARG A 15 10.78 -8.87 17.56
N ALA A 16 9.75 -8.24 18.05
CA ALA A 16 9.71 -7.60 19.34
C ALA A 16 10.41 -8.47 20.40
N ARG A 17 11.46 -7.93 20.99
CA ARG A 17 11.87 -8.34 22.31
C ARG A 17 10.63 -8.22 23.18
N GLY A 18 10.26 -9.25 23.91
CA GLY A 18 9.11 -9.29 24.82
C GLY A 18 9.27 -8.25 25.94
N THR A 19 9.10 -6.99 25.59
CA THR A 19 8.94 -5.91 26.55
C THR A 19 7.51 -6.00 27.03
N HIS A 20 7.36 -6.25 28.32
CA HIS A 20 6.08 -6.19 29.00
C HIS A 20 5.50 -4.79 28.77
N GLU A 21 4.50 -4.67 27.88
CA GLU A 21 3.81 -3.40 27.69
C GLU A 21 2.90 -3.15 28.88
N PRO A 22 3.16 -2.12 29.65
CA PRO A 22 2.31 -1.82 30.79
C PRO A 22 0.96 -1.33 30.29
N LEU A 23 -0.12 -1.91 30.77
CA LEU A 23 -1.50 -1.59 30.39
C LEU A 23 -1.81 -0.10 30.51
N HIS A 24 -1.23 0.60 31.50
CA HIS A 24 -1.42 2.04 31.66
C HIS A 24 -0.87 2.86 30.49
N ALA A 25 0.19 2.39 29.83
CA ALA A 25 0.76 3.10 28.66
C ALA A 25 -0.22 3.08 27.47
N LEU A 26 -0.91 1.95 27.28
CA LEU A 26 -1.95 1.80 26.25
C LEU A 26 -3.09 2.80 26.49
N PHE A 27 -3.65 2.83 27.69
CA PHE A 27 -4.73 3.77 28.03
C PHE A 27 -4.27 5.24 28.00
N SER A 28 -3.07 5.53 28.51
CA SER A 28 -2.52 6.86 28.45
C SER A 28 -2.30 7.32 26.99
N ALA A 29 -1.83 6.43 26.12
CA ALA A 29 -1.65 6.75 24.70
C ALA A 29 -2.99 6.97 23.98
N ALA A 30 -3.99 6.14 24.22
CA ALA A 30 -5.31 6.27 23.59
C ALA A 30 -6.15 7.43 24.19
N GLY A 31 -6.00 7.75 25.48
CA GLY A 31 -6.85 8.68 26.21
C GLY A 31 -6.68 10.16 25.85
N HIS A 32 -6.58 10.48 24.55
CA HIS A 32 -6.48 11.87 24.08
C HIS A 32 -7.24 12.03 22.76
N PRO A 33 -8.17 13.01 22.61
CA PRO A 33 -9.02 13.16 21.43
C PRO A 33 -8.26 13.20 20.10
N LEU A 34 -7.18 13.98 20.05
CA LEU A 34 -6.34 14.07 18.84
C LEU A 34 -5.72 12.70 18.49
N ARG A 35 -5.22 11.96 19.48
CA ARG A 35 -4.60 10.64 19.22
C ARG A 35 -5.63 9.60 18.77
N MET A 36 -6.86 9.64 19.30
CA MET A 36 -7.96 8.84 18.77
C MET A 36 -8.29 9.21 17.32
N GLY A 37 -8.31 10.52 16.98
CA GLY A 37 -8.46 11.00 15.61
C GLY A 37 -7.36 10.47 14.68
N ILE A 38 -6.10 10.48 15.13
CA ILE A 38 -4.97 9.91 14.37
C ILE A 38 -5.16 8.41 14.14
N LEU A 39 -5.56 7.64 15.16
CA LEU A 39 -5.83 6.21 15.03
C LEU A 39 -6.94 5.92 14.03
N ARG A 40 -8.00 6.74 13.98
CA ARG A 40 -9.08 6.61 12.99
C ARG A 40 -8.61 6.89 11.57
N VAL A 41 -7.84 7.95 11.38
CA VAL A 41 -7.28 8.31 10.06
C VAL A 41 -6.37 7.18 9.54
N LEU A 42 -5.56 6.59 10.42
CA LEU A 42 -4.57 5.57 10.08
C LEU A 42 -5.14 4.13 10.06
N LYS A 43 -6.47 3.97 10.09
CA LYS A 43 -7.14 2.65 10.11
C LYS A 43 -6.78 1.77 8.90
N ALA A 44 -6.95 2.30 7.71
CA ALA A 44 -6.83 1.54 6.47
C ALA A 44 -5.58 1.91 5.66
N GLU A 45 -5.09 3.12 5.81
CA GLU A 45 -4.04 3.71 4.98
C GLU A 45 -2.85 4.16 5.81
N SER A 46 -1.68 4.27 5.15
CA SER A 46 -0.51 4.93 5.73
C SER A 46 -0.40 6.36 5.24
N PHE A 47 0.00 7.25 6.14
CA PHE A 47 0.26 8.66 5.82
C PHE A 47 1.66 9.05 6.28
N SER A 48 2.30 9.92 5.50
CA SER A 48 3.55 10.56 5.90
C SER A 48 3.30 11.61 7.00
N VAL A 49 4.36 11.99 7.70
CA VAL A 49 4.26 13.05 8.72
C VAL A 49 3.75 14.35 8.14
N SER A 50 4.17 14.74 6.92
CA SER A 50 3.69 15.96 6.26
C SER A 50 2.21 15.91 5.95
N GLU A 51 1.73 14.81 5.37
CA GLU A 51 0.30 14.61 5.10
C GLU A 51 -0.55 14.66 6.37
N LEU A 52 -0.06 14.06 7.46
CA LEU A 52 -0.75 14.13 8.76
C LEU A 52 -0.74 15.55 9.32
N CYS A 53 0.33 16.33 9.12
CA CYS A 53 0.35 17.75 9.50
C CYS A 53 -0.72 18.56 8.76
N ASP A 54 -0.88 18.30 7.47
CA ASP A 54 -1.90 18.96 6.65
C ASP A 54 -3.32 18.53 7.06
N LEU A 55 -3.53 17.22 7.30
CA LEU A 55 -4.81 16.65 7.74
C LEU A 55 -5.29 17.25 9.07
N PHE A 56 -4.38 17.37 10.03
CA PHE A 56 -4.71 17.86 11.38
C PHE A 56 -4.45 19.36 11.55
N SER A 57 -4.00 20.06 10.52
CA SER A 57 -3.60 21.47 10.55
C SER A 57 -2.63 21.79 11.69
N MET A 58 -1.63 20.91 11.88
CA MET A 58 -0.69 20.96 12.98
C MET A 58 0.75 21.14 12.51
N ARG A 59 1.56 21.80 13.35
CA ARG A 59 3.01 21.85 13.13
C ARG A 59 3.65 20.47 13.38
N GLN A 60 4.64 20.13 12.58
CA GLN A 60 5.31 18.84 12.62
C GLN A 60 5.85 18.47 14.01
N SER A 61 6.41 19.42 14.76
CA SER A 61 6.95 19.16 16.10
C SER A 61 5.88 18.69 17.09
N ALA A 62 4.70 19.34 17.06
CA ALA A 62 3.57 18.98 17.92
C ALA A 62 2.98 17.61 17.53
N LEU A 63 2.75 17.39 16.23
CA LEU A 63 2.20 16.13 15.74
C LEU A 63 3.15 14.97 16.00
N SER A 64 4.46 15.15 15.76
CA SER A 64 5.48 14.12 16.00
C SER A 64 5.52 13.63 17.45
N HIS A 65 5.23 14.49 18.42
CA HIS A 65 5.10 14.10 19.82
C HIS A 65 3.94 13.11 20.03
N HIS A 66 2.77 13.38 19.44
CA HIS A 66 1.61 12.48 19.53
C HIS A 66 1.85 11.16 18.80
N LEU A 67 2.47 11.21 17.61
CA LEU A 67 2.84 10.01 16.85
C LEU A 67 3.83 9.14 17.60
N LYS A 68 4.80 9.75 18.28
CA LYS A 68 5.76 9.05 19.12
C LYS A 68 5.08 8.32 20.28
N ILE A 69 4.18 9.00 21.02
CA ILE A 69 3.44 8.37 22.13
C ILE A 69 2.65 7.15 21.65
N LEU A 70 1.96 7.27 20.51
CA LEU A 70 1.20 6.16 19.93
C LEU A 70 2.11 5.03 19.44
N ALA A 71 3.26 5.34 18.86
CA ALA A 71 4.23 4.33 18.40
C ALA A 71 4.91 3.62 19.58
N ASP A 72 5.26 4.35 20.64
CA ASP A 72 5.87 3.79 21.86
C ASP A 72 4.90 2.87 22.60
N ALA A 73 3.58 3.08 22.46
CA ALA A 73 2.52 2.21 22.95
C ALA A 73 2.09 1.13 21.93
N ASN A 74 2.88 0.87 20.89
CA ASN A 74 2.60 -0.08 19.81
C ASN A 74 1.18 0.04 19.18
N LEU A 75 0.61 1.24 19.19
CA LEU A 75 -0.65 1.53 18.50
C LEU A 75 -0.43 1.96 17.04
N LEU A 76 0.78 2.40 16.70
CA LEU A 76 1.21 2.73 15.34
C LEU A 76 2.48 1.98 14.97
N SER A 77 2.52 1.50 13.74
CA SER A 77 3.75 1.11 13.05
C SER A 77 4.28 2.28 12.25
N ARG A 78 5.59 2.31 12.07
CA ARG A 78 6.26 3.31 11.23
C ARG A 78 7.18 2.66 10.22
N ARG A 79 7.21 3.20 9.01
CA ARG A 79 8.11 2.78 7.94
C ARG A 79 8.79 4.01 7.36
N ARG A 80 10.09 3.94 7.15
CA ARG A 80 10.85 4.99 6.48
C ARG A 80 10.97 4.65 4.99
N GLU A 81 10.64 5.63 4.14
CA GLU A 81 10.81 5.55 2.70
C GLU A 81 11.57 6.80 2.23
N GLY A 82 12.81 6.61 1.80
CA GLY A 82 13.70 7.73 1.48
C GLY A 82 13.85 8.71 2.65
N THR A 83 13.42 9.93 2.45
CA THR A 83 13.43 11.00 3.48
C THR A 83 12.14 11.05 4.29
N ALA A 84 11.06 10.42 3.84
CA ALA A 84 9.76 10.43 4.49
C ALA A 84 9.60 9.29 5.50
N THR A 85 8.83 9.55 6.55
CA THR A 85 8.39 8.53 7.51
C THR A 85 6.87 8.42 7.43
N PHE A 86 6.40 7.22 7.13
CA PHE A 86 5.00 6.87 7.06
C PHE A 86 4.55 6.18 8.34
N TYR A 87 3.34 6.46 8.76
CA TYR A 87 2.67 5.85 9.90
C TYR A 87 1.42 5.12 9.45
N ARG A 88 1.14 4.01 10.10
CA ARG A 88 -0.08 3.21 9.94
C ARG A 88 -0.50 2.69 11.30
N ARG A 89 -1.79 2.45 11.50
CA ARG A 89 -2.28 1.76 12.69
C ARG A 89 -1.69 0.35 12.76
N GLN A 90 -1.14 0.00 13.92
CA GLN A 90 -0.59 -1.35 14.17
C GLN A 90 -1.74 -2.34 14.28
N LEU A 91 -1.61 -3.50 13.63
CA LEU A 91 -2.53 -4.60 13.84
C LEU A 91 -2.43 -5.08 15.29
N PRO A 92 -3.55 -5.41 15.96
CA PRO A 92 -3.52 -5.98 17.28
C PRO A 92 -2.80 -7.34 17.26
N GLU A 93 -1.70 -7.46 17.98
CA GLU A 93 -0.91 -8.67 18.10
C GLU A 93 -0.28 -8.73 19.49
N GLY A 94 -0.11 -9.95 20.02
CA GLY A 94 0.62 -10.20 21.27
C GLY A 94 -0.12 -9.77 22.52
N GLN A 95 0.59 -9.12 23.46
CA GLN A 95 0.00 -8.74 24.75
C GLN A 95 -1.15 -7.73 24.55
N HIS A 96 -2.28 -7.96 25.23
CA HIS A 96 -3.49 -7.14 25.17
C HIS A 96 -4.16 -7.07 23.79
N GLU A 97 -3.97 -8.06 22.91
CA GLU A 97 -4.54 -8.12 21.56
C GLU A 97 -6.05 -7.86 21.56
N ASN A 98 -6.81 -8.62 22.35
CA ASN A 98 -8.27 -8.47 22.41
C ASN A 98 -8.71 -7.09 22.90
N LEU A 99 -7.99 -6.52 23.86
CA LEU A 99 -8.28 -5.19 24.36
C LEU A 99 -8.01 -4.11 23.29
N ARG A 100 -6.91 -4.23 22.56
CA ARG A 100 -6.60 -3.32 21.45
C ARG A 100 -7.62 -3.43 20.33
N GLN A 101 -8.04 -4.66 19.99
CA GLN A 101 -9.06 -4.86 18.97
C GLN A 101 -10.37 -4.20 19.37
N THR A 102 -10.87 -4.47 20.59
CA THR A 102 -12.12 -3.85 21.09
C THR A 102 -12.01 -2.33 21.11
N MET A 103 -10.88 -1.79 21.59
CA MET A 103 -10.64 -0.35 21.60
C MET A 103 -10.65 0.24 20.19
N PHE A 104 -10.07 -0.42 19.21
CA PHE A 104 -10.08 0.03 17.83
C PHE A 104 -11.47 -0.05 17.22
N ASP A 105 -12.21 -1.10 17.51
CA ASP A 105 -13.59 -1.26 17.04
C ASP A 105 -14.48 -0.14 17.56
N ASP A 106 -14.33 0.23 18.84
CA ASP A 106 -15.07 1.34 19.44
C ASP A 106 -14.65 2.71 18.86
N ILE A 107 -13.33 2.95 18.72
CA ILE A 107 -12.81 4.18 18.10
C ILE A 107 -13.32 4.34 16.66
N ASP A 108 -13.47 3.25 15.93
CA ASP A 108 -13.89 3.23 14.54
C ASP A 108 -15.39 3.43 14.33
N GLN A 109 -16.20 3.29 15.36
CA GLN A 109 -17.65 3.61 15.33
C GLN A 109 -17.89 5.13 15.28
N GLU A 110 -16.97 5.91 15.79
CA GLU A 110 -17.09 7.37 15.69
C GLU A 110 -16.73 7.86 14.28
N PRO A 111 -17.60 8.63 13.62
CA PRO A 111 -17.32 9.15 12.30
C PRO A 111 -16.12 10.12 12.36
N LEU A 112 -15.36 10.17 11.26
CA LEU A 112 -14.36 11.21 11.07
C LEU A 112 -15.08 12.57 10.91
N GLY A 113 -14.52 13.60 11.55
CA GLY A 113 -14.99 14.96 11.34
C GLY A 113 -14.91 15.38 9.87
N HIS A 114 -15.83 16.23 9.44
CA HIS A 114 -15.94 16.67 8.04
C HIS A 114 -14.60 17.18 7.45
N ASP A 115 -13.85 17.97 8.23
CA ASP A 115 -12.56 18.52 7.80
C ASP A 115 -11.51 17.44 7.54
N LEU A 116 -11.49 16.37 8.36
CA LEU A 116 -10.60 15.22 8.15
C LEU A 116 -11.00 14.39 6.91
N VAL A 117 -12.29 14.25 6.64
CA VAL A 117 -12.78 13.59 5.42
C VAL A 117 -12.32 14.36 4.19
N LEU A 118 -12.54 15.67 4.14
CA LEU A 118 -12.10 16.53 3.05
C LEU A 118 -10.56 16.56 2.94
N GLY A 119 -9.86 16.56 4.07
CA GLY A 119 -8.40 16.50 4.10
C GLY A 119 -7.87 15.22 3.48
N ARG A 120 -8.46 14.06 3.79
CA ARG A 120 -8.09 12.77 3.17
C ARG A 120 -8.30 12.79 1.67
N GLN A 121 -9.44 13.30 1.19
CA GLN A 121 -9.70 13.43 -0.24
C GLN A 121 -8.66 14.31 -0.94
N ARG A 122 -8.24 15.42 -0.31
CA ARG A 122 -7.17 16.27 -0.86
C ARG A 122 -5.83 15.54 -0.95
N VAL A 123 -5.44 14.83 0.09
CA VAL A 123 -4.19 14.03 0.09
C VAL A 123 -4.24 12.97 -1.01
N GLN A 124 -5.37 12.29 -1.15
CA GLN A 124 -5.56 11.29 -2.19
C GLN A 124 -5.39 11.91 -3.59
N CYS A 125 -6.09 13.00 -3.87
CA CYS A 125 -5.98 13.72 -5.15
C CYS A 125 -4.54 14.20 -5.42
N GLN A 126 -3.81 14.67 -4.40
CA GLN A 126 -2.41 15.06 -4.54
C GLN A 126 -1.51 13.86 -4.88
N ARG A 127 -1.72 12.71 -4.25
CA ARG A 127 -0.98 11.47 -4.57
C ARG A 127 -1.21 11.04 -6.01
N GLU A 128 -2.46 11.03 -6.47
CA GLU A 128 -2.83 10.71 -7.85
C GLU A 128 -2.14 11.66 -8.84
N GLN A 129 -2.20 12.97 -8.60
CA GLN A 129 -1.55 13.97 -9.45
C GLN A 129 -0.03 13.80 -9.48
N HIS A 130 0.60 13.53 -8.32
CA HIS A 130 2.05 13.27 -8.27
C HIS A 130 2.42 12.00 -9.02
N SER A 131 1.64 10.92 -8.88
CA SER A 131 1.85 9.67 -9.60
C SER A 131 1.71 9.87 -11.11
N ALA A 132 0.63 10.48 -11.57
CA ALA A 132 0.40 10.75 -12.99
C ALA A 132 1.50 11.64 -13.59
N THR A 133 1.94 12.69 -12.87
CA THR A 133 3.02 13.56 -13.31
C THR A 133 4.34 12.81 -13.39
N PHE A 134 4.66 12.00 -12.37
CA PHE A 134 5.88 11.20 -12.35
C PHE A 134 5.96 10.23 -13.53
N PHE A 135 4.88 9.49 -13.81
CA PHE A 135 4.86 8.55 -14.93
C PHE A 135 4.89 9.24 -16.28
N ARG A 136 4.28 10.42 -16.43
CA ARG A 136 4.36 11.22 -17.64
C ARG A 136 5.78 11.71 -17.94
N GLU A 137 6.48 12.17 -16.89
CA GLU A 137 7.83 12.76 -17.05
C GLU A 137 8.94 11.69 -17.08
N HIS A 138 8.77 10.58 -16.39
CA HIS A 138 9.82 9.59 -16.15
C HIS A 138 9.49 8.17 -16.62
N GLY A 139 8.31 7.94 -17.19
CA GLY A 139 7.83 6.60 -17.56
C GLY A 139 8.80 5.82 -18.45
N GLU A 140 9.41 6.48 -19.43
CA GLU A 140 10.42 5.88 -20.31
C GLU A 140 11.71 5.48 -19.56
N GLN A 141 12.17 6.33 -18.63
CA GLN A 141 13.36 6.03 -17.82
C GLN A 141 13.08 4.92 -16.81
N PHE A 142 11.88 4.93 -16.21
CA PHE A 142 11.42 3.89 -15.30
C PHE A 142 11.35 2.53 -16.01
N LYS A 143 10.80 2.49 -17.22
CA LYS A 143 10.74 1.30 -18.05
C LYS A 143 12.13 0.73 -18.36
N ARG A 144 13.07 1.58 -18.80
CA ARG A 144 14.47 1.18 -19.04
C ARG A 144 15.16 0.67 -17.77
N HIS A 145 14.88 1.28 -16.64
CA HIS A 145 15.45 0.84 -15.36
C HIS A 145 14.90 -0.51 -14.91
N GLN A 146 13.60 -0.73 -15.06
CA GLN A 146 12.99 -2.05 -14.82
C GLN A 146 13.61 -3.13 -15.72
N GLU A 147 13.75 -2.85 -17.01
CA GLU A 147 14.37 -3.78 -17.97
C GLU A 147 15.83 -4.09 -17.65
N SER A 148 16.54 -3.18 -16.96
CA SER A 148 17.92 -3.41 -16.49
C SER A 148 18.01 -4.31 -15.25
N ILE A 149 16.94 -4.41 -14.45
CA ILE A 149 16.89 -5.23 -13.23
C ILE A 149 16.45 -6.66 -13.56
N ALA A 150 15.44 -6.80 -14.39
CA ALA A 150 14.95 -8.10 -14.87
C ALA A 150 14.40 -7.93 -16.28
N SER A 151 14.81 -8.81 -17.20
CA SER A 151 14.23 -8.80 -18.53
C SER A 151 12.74 -9.15 -18.47
N TRP A 152 11.98 -8.64 -19.43
CA TRP A 152 10.57 -9.03 -19.56
C TRP A 152 10.40 -10.56 -19.63
N GLU A 153 11.28 -11.22 -20.33
CA GLU A 153 11.26 -12.67 -20.52
C GLU A 153 11.43 -13.41 -19.19
N ASP A 154 12.34 -12.95 -18.32
CA ASP A 154 12.57 -13.57 -17.02
C ASP A 154 11.41 -13.32 -16.06
N TYR A 155 10.91 -12.08 -16.03
CA TYR A 155 9.76 -11.71 -15.21
C TYR A 155 8.50 -12.47 -15.62
N SER A 156 8.16 -12.46 -16.90
CA SER A 156 6.95 -13.13 -17.41
C SER A 156 7.02 -14.64 -17.20
N ARG A 157 8.17 -15.25 -17.49
CA ARG A 157 8.38 -16.70 -17.28
C ARG A 157 8.20 -17.07 -15.81
N ALA A 158 8.80 -16.32 -14.88
CA ALA A 158 8.68 -16.59 -13.45
C ALA A 158 7.23 -16.43 -12.97
N THR A 159 6.55 -15.36 -13.38
CA THR A 159 5.15 -15.09 -13.02
C THR A 159 4.22 -16.18 -13.54
N LEU A 160 4.31 -16.53 -14.82
CA LEU A 160 3.47 -17.56 -15.43
C LEU A 160 3.73 -18.94 -14.83
N HIS A 161 4.99 -19.27 -14.54
CA HIS A 161 5.33 -20.52 -13.86
C HIS A 161 4.73 -20.61 -12.45
N LEU A 162 4.72 -19.51 -11.69
CA LEU A 162 4.08 -19.45 -10.37
C LEU A 162 2.56 -19.60 -10.48
N LEU A 163 1.93 -18.93 -11.45
CA LEU A 163 0.50 -19.07 -11.71
C LEU A 163 0.14 -20.52 -12.07
N ASP A 164 0.88 -21.15 -12.99
CA ASP A 164 0.64 -22.51 -13.42
C ASP A 164 0.78 -23.52 -12.25
N ARG A 165 1.67 -23.23 -11.30
CA ARG A 165 1.81 -24.05 -10.06
C ARG A 165 0.73 -23.77 -9.02
N ALA A 166 0.14 -22.60 -9.00
CA ALA A 166 -0.92 -22.25 -8.05
C ALA A 166 -2.26 -22.93 -8.37
N GLY A 167 -2.41 -23.46 -9.59
CA GLY A 167 -3.59 -24.23 -10.02
C GLY A 167 -4.25 -23.68 -11.28
N SER A 168 -5.45 -24.19 -11.60
CA SER A 168 -6.23 -23.73 -12.74
C SER A 168 -7.06 -22.51 -12.37
N PHE A 169 -7.02 -21.48 -13.19
CA PHE A 169 -7.81 -20.25 -13.05
C PHE A 169 -8.95 -20.16 -14.07
N ARG A 170 -9.23 -21.22 -14.82
CA ARG A 170 -10.19 -21.22 -15.95
C ARG A 170 -11.60 -20.75 -15.55
N ASP A 171 -11.99 -21.01 -14.31
CA ASP A 171 -13.29 -20.60 -13.76
C ASP A 171 -13.21 -19.35 -12.90
N ASN A 172 -12.02 -18.74 -12.77
CA ASN A 172 -11.76 -17.62 -11.88
C ASN A 172 -11.51 -16.33 -12.67
N LYS A 173 -11.79 -15.22 -12.01
CA LYS A 173 -11.37 -13.89 -12.47
C LYS A 173 -9.97 -13.60 -11.98
N ILE A 174 -9.15 -13.03 -12.86
CA ILE A 174 -7.79 -12.57 -12.56
C ILE A 174 -7.81 -11.04 -12.51
N LEU A 175 -7.25 -10.46 -11.46
CA LEU A 175 -7.01 -9.02 -11.35
C LEU A 175 -5.52 -8.76 -11.53
N GLU A 176 -5.18 -7.94 -12.52
CA GLU A 176 -3.84 -7.37 -12.68
C GLU A 176 -3.88 -5.89 -12.33
N VAL A 177 -3.10 -5.50 -11.33
CA VAL A 177 -2.96 -4.12 -10.87
C VAL A 177 -1.67 -3.53 -11.42
N GLY A 178 -1.78 -2.40 -12.12
CA GLY A 178 -0.66 -1.77 -12.79
C GLY A 178 -0.16 -2.58 -14.01
N PRO A 179 -1.00 -2.85 -15.02
CA PRO A 179 -0.65 -3.70 -16.17
C PRO A 179 0.48 -3.12 -17.04
N GLY A 180 0.86 -1.85 -16.84
CA GLY A 180 1.87 -1.18 -17.60
C GLY A 180 1.54 -1.15 -19.09
N ASP A 181 2.42 -1.71 -19.95
CA ASP A 181 2.18 -1.81 -21.39
C ASP A 181 1.30 -3.02 -21.79
N GLY A 182 0.78 -3.77 -20.82
CA GLY A 182 -0.19 -4.85 -21.04
C GLY A 182 0.38 -6.14 -21.59
N ARG A 183 1.70 -6.33 -21.63
CA ARG A 183 2.31 -7.54 -22.24
C ARG A 183 1.93 -8.85 -21.54
N LEU A 184 1.60 -8.83 -20.24
CA LEU A 184 1.21 -10.02 -19.49
C LEU A 184 -0.27 -10.39 -19.73
N LEU A 185 -1.12 -9.42 -20.06
CA LEU A 185 -2.56 -9.60 -20.23
C LEU A 185 -2.97 -10.70 -21.20
N PRO A 186 -2.34 -10.87 -22.38
CA PRO A 186 -2.65 -11.99 -23.28
C PRO A 186 -2.50 -13.36 -22.59
N ALA A 187 -1.39 -13.56 -21.91
CA ALA A 187 -1.12 -14.82 -21.22
C ALA A 187 -2.06 -15.06 -20.02
N LEU A 188 -2.51 -14.01 -19.35
CA LEU A 188 -3.54 -14.09 -18.30
C LEU A 188 -4.92 -14.40 -18.89
N SER A 189 -5.25 -13.78 -20.03
CA SER A 189 -6.50 -14.02 -20.76
C SER A 189 -6.71 -15.48 -21.17
N GLU A 190 -5.63 -16.17 -21.53
CA GLU A 190 -5.66 -17.60 -21.86
C GLU A 190 -5.88 -18.50 -20.63
N ARG A 191 -5.59 -18.00 -19.43
CA ARG A 191 -5.63 -18.77 -18.17
C ARG A 191 -6.88 -18.55 -17.35
N GLY A 192 -7.52 -17.39 -17.42
CA GLY A 192 -8.67 -17.02 -16.62
C GLY A 192 -9.98 -16.94 -17.40
N ALA A 193 -11.11 -17.10 -16.72
CA ALA A 193 -12.44 -16.86 -17.31
C ALA A 193 -12.62 -15.38 -17.70
N ALA A 194 -12.08 -14.48 -16.91
CA ALA A 194 -12.02 -13.04 -17.19
C ALA A 194 -10.78 -12.42 -16.53
N VAL A 195 -10.26 -11.37 -17.13
CA VAL A 195 -9.14 -10.57 -16.61
C VAL A 195 -9.62 -9.15 -16.41
N VAL A 196 -9.33 -8.58 -15.24
CA VAL A 196 -9.53 -7.16 -14.97
C VAL A 196 -8.15 -6.51 -14.89
N ALA A 197 -7.87 -5.57 -15.79
CA ALA A 197 -6.67 -4.75 -15.79
C ALA A 197 -7.01 -3.40 -15.14
N LEU A 198 -6.47 -3.16 -13.95
CA LEU A 198 -6.73 -1.97 -13.14
C LEU A 198 -5.49 -1.07 -13.12
N ASP A 199 -5.66 0.20 -13.46
CA ASP A 199 -4.62 1.22 -13.35
C ASP A 199 -5.22 2.56 -12.95
N ASN A 200 -4.46 3.40 -12.28
CA ASN A 200 -4.85 4.76 -11.92
C ASN A 200 -4.48 5.79 -13.01
N ALA A 201 -3.74 5.39 -14.05
CA ALA A 201 -3.34 6.22 -15.16
C ALA A 201 -4.07 5.79 -16.46
N GLU A 202 -4.94 6.65 -16.99
CA GLU A 202 -5.68 6.39 -18.24
C GLU A 202 -4.74 6.14 -19.43
N GLU A 203 -3.62 6.86 -19.50
CA GLU A 203 -2.61 6.71 -20.56
C GLU A 203 -1.95 5.32 -20.55
N MET A 204 -1.77 4.74 -19.36
CA MET A 204 -1.24 3.37 -19.21
C MET A 204 -2.28 2.35 -19.66
N LEU A 205 -3.55 2.52 -19.29
CA LEU A 205 -4.63 1.66 -19.78
C LEU A 205 -4.78 1.73 -21.30
N ASP A 206 -4.65 2.89 -21.89
CA ASP A 206 -4.69 3.04 -23.36
C ASP A 206 -3.51 2.35 -24.05
N THR A 207 -2.36 2.33 -23.40
CA THR A 207 -1.20 1.57 -23.88
C THR A 207 -1.46 0.07 -23.76
N ALA A 208 -1.97 -0.39 -22.62
CA ALA A 208 -2.33 -1.79 -22.41
C ALA A 208 -3.43 -2.27 -23.35
N LYS A 209 -4.43 -1.43 -23.67
CA LYS A 209 -5.49 -1.71 -24.65
C LYS A 209 -4.93 -1.96 -26.05
N LYS A 210 -3.90 -1.20 -26.46
CA LYS A 210 -3.25 -1.40 -27.78
C LYS A 210 -2.59 -2.78 -27.88
N THR A 211 -2.05 -3.28 -26.77
CA THR A 211 -1.38 -4.59 -26.72
C THR A 211 -2.37 -5.75 -26.58
N ALA A 212 -3.41 -5.59 -25.77
CA ALA A 212 -4.27 -6.70 -25.34
C ALA A 212 -5.79 -6.47 -25.60
N GLY A 213 -6.18 -5.38 -26.26
CA GLY A 213 -7.59 -5.06 -26.49
C GLY A 213 -8.34 -5.99 -27.46
N ALA A 214 -7.61 -6.85 -28.20
CA ALA A 214 -8.22 -7.87 -29.06
C ALA A 214 -8.80 -9.07 -28.26
N PHE A 215 -8.46 -9.23 -26.99
CA PHE A 215 -8.92 -10.32 -26.14
C PHE A 215 -10.27 -9.94 -25.49
N GLY A 216 -11.33 -10.66 -25.84
CA GLY A 216 -12.71 -10.33 -25.45
C GLY A 216 -13.04 -10.55 -23.97
N ASN A 217 -12.16 -11.21 -23.21
CA ASN A 217 -12.34 -11.46 -21.77
C ASN A 217 -11.50 -10.54 -20.87
N ILE A 218 -10.91 -9.46 -21.41
CA ILE A 218 -10.17 -8.46 -20.65
C ILE A 218 -11.02 -7.21 -20.47
N GLN A 219 -11.23 -6.80 -19.21
CA GLN A 219 -11.86 -5.55 -18.84
C GLN A 219 -10.80 -4.57 -18.33
N PHE A 220 -10.77 -3.37 -18.90
CA PHE A 220 -9.87 -2.30 -18.46
C PHE A 220 -10.63 -1.36 -17.54
N CYS A 221 -10.12 -1.17 -16.32
CA CYS A 221 -10.75 -0.33 -15.29
C CYS A 221 -9.78 0.77 -14.86
N LEU A 222 -10.25 2.01 -14.91
CA LEU A 222 -9.56 3.15 -14.29
C LEU A 222 -9.97 3.20 -12.82
N GLY A 223 -9.00 3.19 -11.91
CA GLY A 223 -9.25 3.26 -10.48
C GLY A 223 -8.03 2.88 -9.65
N GLU A 224 -8.21 2.85 -8.33
CA GLU A 224 -7.20 2.48 -7.34
C GLU A 224 -7.62 1.24 -6.55
#